data_f889cccac37b0e2ddde5407986159e53
#
_entry.id   f889cccac37b0e2ddde5407986159e53
#
_cell.length_a   1.000
_cell.length_b   1.000
_cell.length_c   1.000
_cell.angle_alpha   90.00
_cell.angle_beta   90.00
_cell.angle_gamma   90.00
#
_symmetry.space_group_name_H-M   'P 1'
#
loop_
_entity.id
_entity.type
_entity.pdbx_description
1 polymer ?
#
loop_
_entity_poly.entity_id
_entity_poly.type
_entity_poly.pdbx_seq_one_letter_code
_entity_poly.pdbx_strand_id
1 'polypeptide(L)'
;MTDLHIHILPRVDDGSPNLSTSLEMAEIAAKSGVRILAVTPHANQTGIEGVEDGYVNYDSEQLLELFYRLEQEIRKEHIPISLVRGMEIMSIGPLNEKIKERKLIPLHESRYYLIEVPFDMAPDGIRRRLMEFPAMGKIPVLAHPERYFCVQDSPELLYEFREMGAVLQMNKGSVFGRFGKEAERT
;
A
#
# COMPACT_ATOMS: atom_id res chain seq x y z
N MET A 1 -1.26 8.79 -15.96
CA MET A 1 -1.70 7.65 -15.13
C MET A 1 -1.19 7.88 -13.71
N THR A 2 -1.92 7.41 -12.68
CA THR A 2 -1.49 7.44 -11.27
C THR A 2 -1.21 6.01 -10.81
N ASP A 3 -0.09 5.79 -10.15
CA ASP A 3 0.20 4.56 -9.42
C ASP A 3 -0.08 4.80 -7.93
N LEU A 4 -0.95 3.98 -7.36
CA LEU A 4 -1.43 4.14 -5.99
C LEU A 4 -0.65 3.33 -4.96
N HIS A 5 0.31 2.47 -5.41
CA HIS A 5 0.97 1.53 -4.54
C HIS A 5 2.41 1.26 -4.99
N ILE A 6 3.38 1.91 -4.34
CA ILE A 6 4.80 1.69 -4.62
C ILE A 6 5.68 1.91 -3.38
N HIS A 7 6.64 1.01 -3.17
CA HIS A 7 7.64 1.06 -2.10
C HIS A 7 8.92 1.70 -2.62
N ILE A 8 8.89 3.02 -2.82
CA ILE A 8 9.97 3.76 -3.48
C ILE A 8 10.90 4.51 -2.51
N LEU A 9 10.52 4.65 -1.22
CA LEU A 9 11.40 5.29 -0.23
C LEU A 9 12.63 4.41 0.06
N PRO A 10 13.84 5.00 0.01
CA PRO A 10 15.04 4.19 0.17
C PRO A 10 15.23 3.72 1.61
N ARG A 11 15.41 2.41 1.81
CA ARG A 11 15.71 1.76 3.10
C ARG A 11 14.63 1.93 4.18
N VAL A 12 13.39 2.03 3.77
CA VAL A 12 12.26 2.17 4.70
C VAL A 12 11.57 0.82 4.93
N ASP A 13 11.52 0.01 3.88
CA ASP A 13 10.88 -1.31 3.86
C ASP A 13 11.61 -2.25 2.87
N ASP A 14 10.91 -3.27 2.40
CA ASP A 14 11.41 -4.26 1.42
C ASP A 14 11.48 -3.74 -0.03
N GLY A 15 11.11 -2.48 -0.26
CA GLY A 15 11.12 -1.85 -1.58
C GLY A 15 12.52 -1.39 -2.01
N SER A 16 12.71 -0.09 -2.17
CA SER A 16 13.98 0.45 -2.67
C SER A 16 15.13 0.35 -1.66
N PRO A 17 16.25 -0.32 -2.00
CA PRO A 17 17.40 -0.45 -1.10
C PRO A 17 18.25 0.82 -0.99
N ASN A 18 18.10 1.79 -1.90
CA ASN A 18 18.90 3.02 -1.93
C ASN A 18 18.29 4.07 -2.88
N LEU A 19 18.78 5.30 -2.80
CA LEU A 19 18.29 6.43 -3.58
C LEU A 19 18.43 6.21 -5.10
N SER A 20 19.52 5.59 -5.56
CA SER A 20 19.72 5.32 -7.00
C SER A 20 18.62 4.43 -7.55
N THR A 21 18.29 3.36 -6.82
CA THR A 21 17.17 2.46 -7.18
C THR A 21 15.83 3.19 -7.13
N SER A 22 15.60 4.07 -6.16
CA SER A 22 14.38 4.89 -6.11
C SER A 22 14.23 5.76 -7.36
N LEU A 23 15.30 6.40 -7.81
CA LEU A 23 15.29 7.23 -9.02
C LEU A 23 15.06 6.39 -10.28
N GLU A 24 15.69 5.22 -10.38
CA GLU A 24 15.45 4.27 -11.48
C GLU A 24 13.98 3.80 -11.52
N MET A 25 13.39 3.47 -10.36
CA MET A 25 11.97 3.13 -10.26
C MET A 25 11.07 4.26 -10.75
N ALA A 26 11.36 5.51 -10.35
CA ALA A 26 10.63 6.68 -10.82
C ALA A 26 10.75 6.89 -12.34
N GLU A 27 11.94 6.71 -12.91
CA GLU A 27 12.16 6.78 -14.37
C GLU A 27 11.37 5.71 -15.12
N ILE A 28 11.38 4.46 -14.65
CA ILE A 28 10.63 3.35 -15.25
C ILE A 28 9.13 3.65 -15.21
N ALA A 29 8.63 4.16 -14.09
CA ALA A 29 7.24 4.58 -13.96
C ALA A 29 6.90 5.70 -14.94
N ALA A 30 7.74 6.73 -15.05
CA ALA A 30 7.56 7.84 -15.99
C ALA A 30 7.53 7.37 -17.46
N LYS A 31 8.47 6.49 -17.84
CA LYS A 31 8.55 5.87 -19.19
C LYS A 31 7.30 5.02 -19.49
N SER A 32 6.68 4.44 -18.46
CA SER A 32 5.41 3.69 -18.56
C SER A 32 4.16 4.58 -18.59
N GLY A 33 4.30 5.91 -18.58
CA GLY A 33 3.20 6.87 -18.65
C GLY A 33 2.60 7.24 -17.30
N VAL A 34 3.20 6.82 -16.19
CA VAL A 34 2.83 7.30 -14.84
C VAL A 34 3.25 8.76 -14.70
N ARG A 35 2.48 9.55 -13.97
CA ARG A 35 2.78 10.96 -13.65
C ARG A 35 2.68 11.26 -12.17
N ILE A 36 1.95 10.45 -11.42
CA ILE A 36 1.79 10.58 -9.98
C ILE A 36 2.07 9.22 -9.35
N LEU A 37 2.94 9.18 -8.33
CA LEU A 37 3.22 8.01 -7.50
C LEU A 37 2.74 8.28 -6.08
N ALA A 38 1.87 7.42 -5.57
CA ALA A 38 1.58 7.38 -4.14
C ALA A 38 2.66 6.54 -3.45
N VAL A 39 3.48 7.23 -2.68
CA VAL A 39 4.56 6.64 -1.89
C VAL A 39 3.96 5.94 -0.69
N THR A 40 3.94 4.61 -0.71
CA THR A 40 3.19 3.77 0.25
C THR A 40 4.08 2.74 0.93
N PRO A 41 5.03 3.18 1.79
CA PRO A 41 5.82 2.23 2.55
C PRO A 41 4.93 1.38 3.46
N HIS A 42 5.37 0.15 3.73
CA HIS A 42 4.73 -0.71 4.74
C HIS A 42 4.65 -0.02 6.09
N ALA A 43 3.50 -0.12 6.75
CA ALA A 43 3.25 0.44 8.06
C ALA A 43 2.45 -0.52 8.94
N ASN A 44 2.64 -0.42 10.27
CA ASN A 44 1.90 -1.21 11.26
C ASN A 44 2.11 -2.73 11.19
N GLN A 45 3.20 -3.20 10.62
CA GLN A 45 3.53 -4.63 10.53
C GLN A 45 4.20 -5.12 11.84
N THR A 46 3.50 -5.07 12.97
CA THR A 46 4.00 -5.56 14.25
C THR A 46 3.20 -6.77 14.73
N GLY A 47 3.89 -7.78 15.27
CA GLY A 47 3.24 -8.94 15.88
C GLY A 47 2.57 -9.89 14.87
N ILE A 48 3.05 -9.91 13.63
CA ILE A 48 2.64 -10.87 12.63
C ILE A 48 3.47 -12.13 12.83
N GLU A 49 2.79 -13.26 13.04
CA GLU A 49 3.46 -14.56 13.19
C GLU A 49 4.27 -14.87 11.91
N GLY A 50 5.57 -15.18 12.09
CA GLY A 50 6.49 -15.44 10.97
C GLY A 50 7.14 -14.20 10.35
N VAL A 51 6.85 -12.99 10.81
CA VAL A 51 7.53 -11.75 10.42
C VAL A 51 8.34 -11.25 11.60
N GLU A 52 9.63 -11.64 11.65
CA GLU A 52 10.52 -11.31 12.80
C GLU A 52 10.79 -9.80 12.92
N ASP A 53 10.89 -9.07 11.79
CA ASP A 53 11.20 -7.64 11.72
C ASP A 53 10.18 -6.87 10.88
N GLY A 54 8.91 -6.89 11.30
CA GLY A 54 7.86 -6.16 10.58
C GLY A 54 8.05 -4.64 10.59
N TYR A 55 7.72 -3.99 9.48
CA TYR A 55 7.88 -2.54 9.31
C TYR A 55 6.81 -1.75 10.08
N VAL A 56 7.23 -0.96 11.06
CA VAL A 56 6.33 -0.13 11.87
C VAL A 56 5.97 1.18 11.16
N ASN A 57 6.92 1.83 10.56
CA ASN A 57 6.85 3.05 9.73
C ASN A 57 5.63 3.97 9.97
N TYR A 58 5.46 4.42 11.21
CA TYR A 58 4.47 5.45 11.50
C TYR A 58 4.89 6.80 10.90
N ASP A 59 3.89 7.67 10.60
CA ASP A 59 4.16 9.02 10.13
C ASP A 59 5.04 9.78 11.14
N SER A 60 6.20 10.21 10.68
CA SER A 60 7.25 10.80 11.49
C SER A 60 8.01 11.86 10.71
N GLU A 61 8.70 12.75 11.41
CA GLU A 61 9.58 13.73 10.78
C GLU A 61 10.64 13.06 9.90
N GLN A 62 11.21 11.96 10.36
CA GLN A 62 12.20 11.19 9.60
C GLN A 62 11.65 10.65 8.28
N LEU A 63 10.45 10.08 8.30
CA LEU A 63 9.81 9.58 7.08
C LEU A 63 9.47 10.73 6.13
N LEU A 64 9.05 11.86 6.67
CA LEU A 64 8.75 13.08 5.92
C LEU A 64 10.01 13.67 5.27
N GLU A 65 11.13 13.71 5.97
CA GLU A 65 12.43 14.14 5.42
C GLU A 65 12.88 13.27 4.26
N LEU A 66 12.76 11.93 4.39
CA LEU A 66 13.08 11.00 3.31
C LEU A 66 12.19 11.22 2.08
N PHE A 67 10.90 11.46 2.29
CA PHE A 67 9.97 11.78 1.21
C PHE A 67 10.39 13.06 0.45
N TYR A 68 10.64 14.15 1.17
CA TYR A 68 11.05 15.40 0.53
C TYR A 68 12.41 15.31 -0.14
N ARG A 69 13.35 14.57 0.44
CA ARG A 69 14.65 14.32 -0.17
C ARG A 69 14.49 13.58 -1.51
N LEU A 70 13.69 12.53 -1.56
CA LEU A 70 13.42 11.82 -2.81
C LEU A 70 12.72 12.74 -3.84
N GLU A 71 11.75 13.54 -3.41
CA GLU A 71 11.07 14.49 -4.28
C GLU A 71 12.04 15.52 -4.88
N GLN A 72 12.98 16.02 -4.11
CA GLN A 72 14.02 16.96 -4.58
C GLN A 72 14.94 16.31 -5.62
N GLU A 73 15.40 15.08 -5.38
CA GLU A 73 16.26 14.37 -6.33
C GLU A 73 15.50 14.03 -7.62
N ILE A 74 14.24 13.61 -7.56
CA ILE A 74 13.39 13.40 -8.75
C ILE A 74 13.28 14.68 -9.59
N ARG A 75 13.10 15.84 -8.94
CA ARG A 75 13.06 17.16 -9.64
C ARG A 75 14.40 17.51 -10.26
N LYS A 76 15.50 17.29 -9.55
CA LYS A 76 16.86 17.56 -10.01
C LYS A 76 17.24 16.71 -11.22
N GLU A 77 16.84 15.45 -11.24
CA GLU A 77 17.03 14.53 -12.37
C GLU A 77 15.97 14.74 -13.49
N HIS A 78 15.11 15.74 -13.38
CA HIS A 78 14.09 16.11 -14.36
C HIS A 78 13.13 14.95 -14.71
N ILE A 79 12.90 14.02 -13.77
CA ILE A 79 11.96 12.91 -13.94
C ILE A 79 10.54 13.48 -13.83
N PRO A 80 9.66 13.31 -14.84
CA PRO A 80 8.33 13.93 -14.88
C PRO A 80 7.30 13.17 -14.01
N ILE A 81 7.60 13.04 -12.72
CA ILE A 81 6.79 12.37 -11.68
C ILE A 81 6.53 13.36 -10.56
N SER A 82 5.30 13.37 -10.08
CA SER A 82 4.91 13.99 -8.81
C SER A 82 4.70 12.91 -7.77
N LEU A 83 5.22 13.12 -6.56
CA LEU A 83 4.99 12.22 -5.44
C LEU A 83 3.82 12.71 -4.59
N VAL A 84 3.04 11.77 -4.08
CA VAL A 84 2.05 12.00 -3.01
C VAL A 84 2.29 11.01 -1.89
N ARG A 85 1.97 11.41 -0.66
CA ARG A 85 2.20 10.58 0.52
C ARG A 85 1.07 9.56 0.70
N GLY A 86 1.39 8.43 1.26
CA GLY A 86 0.48 7.38 1.67
C GLY A 86 1.21 6.34 2.53
N MET A 87 0.52 5.29 2.88
CA MET A 87 1.07 4.12 3.55
C MET A 87 0.32 2.89 3.09
N GLU A 88 1.01 1.75 2.97
CA GLU A 88 0.38 0.43 2.94
C GLU A 88 0.28 -0.07 4.37
N ILE A 89 -0.92 -0.04 4.92
CA ILE A 89 -1.18 -0.26 6.34
C ILE A 89 -1.58 -1.71 6.57
N MET A 90 -0.77 -2.47 7.31
CA MET A 90 -1.17 -3.77 7.79
C MET A 90 -2.37 -3.63 8.74
N SER A 91 -3.53 -4.12 8.31
CA SER A 91 -4.80 -3.98 9.05
C SER A 91 -4.95 -5.07 10.10
N ILE A 92 -4.11 -4.99 11.13
CA ILE A 92 -4.16 -5.83 12.33
C ILE A 92 -4.30 -4.98 13.59
N GLY A 93 -4.97 -5.51 14.59
CA GLY A 93 -5.22 -4.78 15.83
C GLY A 93 -6.07 -3.50 15.64
N PRO A 94 -6.18 -2.66 16.65
CA PRO A 94 -6.99 -1.44 16.60
C PRO A 94 -6.26 -0.33 15.82
N LEU A 95 -6.86 0.13 14.71
CA LEU A 95 -6.30 1.20 13.86
C LEU A 95 -6.83 2.59 14.22
N ASN A 96 -8.03 2.67 14.81
CA ASN A 96 -8.75 3.94 15.02
C ASN A 96 -7.91 4.98 15.78
N GLU A 97 -7.24 4.58 16.87
CA GLU A 97 -6.39 5.49 17.65
C GLU A 97 -5.18 5.96 16.83
N LYS A 98 -4.50 5.05 16.14
CA LYS A 98 -3.33 5.37 15.30
C LYS A 98 -3.69 6.32 14.15
N ILE A 99 -4.89 6.18 13.59
CA ILE A 99 -5.41 7.09 12.55
C ILE A 99 -5.73 8.47 13.16
N LYS A 100 -6.38 8.52 14.33
CA LYS A 100 -6.66 9.79 15.05
C LYS A 100 -5.40 10.53 15.46
N GLU A 101 -4.39 9.81 15.90
CA GLU A 101 -3.07 10.34 16.26
C GLU A 101 -2.21 10.69 15.03
N ARG A 102 -2.74 10.50 13.81
CA ARG A 102 -2.03 10.71 12.55
C ARG A 102 -0.73 9.89 12.39
N LYS A 103 -0.61 8.79 13.13
CA LYS A 103 0.48 7.81 12.95
C LYS A 103 0.31 7.03 11.65
N LEU A 104 -0.94 6.79 11.24
CA LEU A 104 -1.29 6.16 9.97
C LEU A 104 -2.01 7.19 9.10
N ILE A 105 -1.50 7.41 7.91
CA ILE A 105 -1.98 8.45 6.99
C ILE A 105 -2.69 7.85 5.77
N PRO A 106 -3.67 8.58 5.20
CA PRO A 106 -4.35 8.16 3.98
C PRO A 106 -3.47 8.33 2.73
N LEU A 107 -3.96 7.84 1.60
CA LEU A 107 -3.43 8.18 0.28
C LEU A 107 -3.67 9.68 0.02
N HIS A 108 -2.58 10.43 -0.10
CA HIS A 108 -2.61 11.88 -0.15
C HIS A 108 -3.39 12.43 1.06
N GLU A 109 -3.95 13.60 1.02
CA GLU A 109 -4.79 14.16 2.12
C GLU A 109 -6.28 13.78 1.96
N SER A 110 -6.56 12.56 1.53
CA SER A 110 -7.91 12.08 1.23
C SER A 110 -8.54 11.31 2.39
N ARG A 111 -9.65 10.65 2.15
CA ARG A 111 -10.26 9.69 3.08
C ARG A 111 -9.98 8.23 2.73
N TYR A 112 -9.15 7.96 1.72
CA TYR A 112 -8.81 6.62 1.25
C TYR A 112 -7.56 6.12 1.96
N TYR A 113 -7.63 4.94 2.57
CA TYR A 113 -6.52 4.29 3.26
C TYR A 113 -6.17 3.01 2.53
N LEU A 114 -4.94 2.90 2.04
CA LEU A 114 -4.44 1.66 1.45
C LEU A 114 -4.12 0.71 2.61
N ILE A 115 -4.81 -0.43 2.62
CA ILE A 115 -4.69 -1.44 3.67
C ILE A 115 -4.37 -2.79 3.09
N GLU A 116 -3.55 -3.54 3.78
CA GLU A 116 -3.34 -4.96 3.54
C GLU A 116 -3.74 -5.78 4.77
N VAL A 117 -3.93 -7.07 4.59
CA VAL A 117 -4.16 -8.05 5.66
C VAL A 117 -3.21 -9.24 5.46
N PRO A 118 -2.95 -10.06 6.49
CA PRO A 118 -2.23 -11.31 6.32
C PRO A 118 -2.83 -12.16 5.19
N PHE A 119 -1.99 -12.75 4.34
CA PHE A 119 -2.43 -13.48 3.14
C PHE A 119 -3.31 -14.68 3.44
N ASP A 120 -3.17 -15.26 4.63
CA ASP A 120 -3.95 -16.39 5.15
C ASP A 120 -5.17 -15.96 5.98
N MET A 121 -5.45 -14.65 6.07
CA MET A 121 -6.61 -14.19 6.82
C MET A 121 -7.90 -14.75 6.24
N ALA A 122 -8.73 -15.35 7.12
CA ALA A 122 -10.04 -15.87 6.74
C ALA A 122 -10.98 -14.72 6.29
N PRO A 123 -11.96 -14.97 5.39
CA PRO A 123 -12.87 -13.94 4.85
C PRO A 123 -13.56 -13.10 5.94
N ASP A 124 -14.00 -13.73 7.04
CA ASP A 124 -14.63 -13.01 8.16
C ASP A 124 -13.67 -12.03 8.85
N GLY A 125 -12.39 -12.34 8.87
CA GLY A 125 -11.36 -11.41 9.34
C GLY A 125 -11.28 -10.18 8.46
N ILE A 126 -11.22 -10.38 7.14
CA ILE A 126 -11.17 -9.29 6.15
C ILE A 126 -12.44 -8.43 6.26
N ARG A 127 -13.64 -9.05 6.31
CA ARG A 127 -14.91 -8.33 6.48
C ARG A 127 -14.88 -7.40 7.70
N ARG A 128 -14.43 -7.91 8.85
CA ARG A 128 -14.31 -7.10 10.07
C ARG A 128 -13.38 -5.90 9.86
N ARG A 129 -12.23 -6.10 9.22
CA ARG A 129 -11.29 -5.00 8.93
C ARG A 129 -11.92 -3.96 8.02
N LEU A 130 -12.56 -4.37 6.93
CA LEU A 130 -13.22 -3.46 6.00
C LEU A 130 -14.31 -2.62 6.67
N MET A 131 -15.11 -3.21 7.55
CA MET A 131 -16.20 -2.50 8.26
C MET A 131 -15.72 -1.43 9.25
N GLU A 132 -14.47 -1.49 9.71
CA GLU A 132 -13.92 -0.47 10.63
C GLU A 132 -13.81 0.91 9.96
N PHE A 133 -13.52 0.98 8.66
CA PHE A 133 -13.25 2.22 7.95
C PHE A 133 -14.50 3.09 7.73
N PRO A 134 -15.63 2.58 7.23
CA PRO A 134 -16.86 3.35 7.13
C PRO A 134 -17.33 3.92 8.47
N ALA A 135 -17.16 3.18 9.57
CA ALA A 135 -17.48 3.65 10.91
C ALA A 135 -16.67 4.89 11.33
N MET A 136 -15.49 5.08 10.73
CA MET A 136 -14.64 6.27 10.92
C MET A 136 -14.84 7.35 9.85
N GLY A 137 -15.78 7.18 8.92
CA GLY A 137 -15.95 8.06 7.75
C GLY A 137 -14.82 7.94 6.73
N LYS A 138 -14.09 6.82 6.70
CA LYS A 138 -12.96 6.51 5.83
C LYS A 138 -13.36 5.46 4.79
N ILE A 139 -12.53 5.30 3.75
CA ILE A 139 -12.73 4.31 2.70
C ILE A 139 -11.48 3.42 2.65
N PRO A 140 -11.61 2.10 2.86
CA PRO A 140 -10.50 1.19 2.67
C PRO A 140 -10.22 0.96 1.19
N VAL A 141 -8.96 1.05 0.80
CA VAL A 141 -8.44 0.56 -0.47
C VAL A 141 -7.71 -0.75 -0.15
N LEU A 142 -8.33 -1.88 -0.48
CA LEU A 142 -7.76 -3.19 -0.19
C LEU A 142 -6.64 -3.48 -1.20
N ALA A 143 -5.41 -3.55 -0.70
CA ALA A 143 -4.22 -3.79 -1.51
C ALA A 143 -4.20 -5.25 -2.00
N HIS A 144 -3.84 -5.42 -3.26
CA HIS A 144 -3.55 -6.71 -3.91
C HIS A 144 -4.40 -7.91 -3.41
N PRO A 145 -5.75 -7.79 -3.40
CA PRO A 145 -6.60 -8.86 -2.87
C PRO A 145 -6.45 -10.18 -3.65
N GLU A 146 -5.97 -10.15 -4.87
CA GLU A 146 -5.63 -11.32 -5.68
C GLU A 146 -4.51 -12.19 -5.07
N ARG A 147 -3.82 -11.70 -4.03
CA ARG A 147 -2.77 -12.43 -3.31
C ARG A 147 -3.27 -13.14 -2.05
N TYR A 148 -4.51 -12.88 -1.61
CA TYR A 148 -5.07 -13.52 -0.42
C TYR A 148 -5.56 -14.91 -0.75
N PHE A 149 -5.20 -15.92 0.04
CA PHE A 149 -5.53 -17.31 -0.24
C PHE A 149 -7.02 -17.54 -0.36
N CYS A 150 -7.83 -16.94 0.52
CA CYS A 150 -9.29 -17.06 0.44
C CYS A 150 -9.88 -16.48 -0.84
N VAL A 151 -9.27 -15.43 -1.41
CA VAL A 151 -9.71 -14.81 -2.67
C VAL A 151 -9.28 -15.67 -3.86
N GLN A 152 -8.09 -16.28 -3.80
CA GLN A 152 -7.65 -17.25 -4.82
C GLN A 152 -8.55 -18.49 -4.85
N ASP A 153 -9.02 -18.94 -3.69
CA ASP A 153 -9.97 -20.07 -3.57
C ASP A 153 -11.40 -19.68 -3.99
N SER A 154 -11.79 -18.42 -3.77
CA SER A 154 -13.15 -17.90 -3.99
C SER A 154 -13.11 -16.46 -4.51
N PRO A 155 -12.84 -16.24 -5.82
CA PRO A 155 -12.72 -14.89 -6.40
C PRO A 155 -13.98 -14.03 -6.28
N GLU A 156 -15.15 -14.62 -6.09
CA GLU A 156 -16.41 -13.94 -5.82
C GLU A 156 -16.37 -13.04 -4.57
N LEU A 157 -15.47 -13.30 -3.62
CA LEU A 157 -15.25 -12.44 -2.45
C LEU A 157 -14.87 -11.00 -2.85
N LEU A 158 -14.27 -10.79 -4.02
CA LEU A 158 -13.94 -9.46 -4.53
C LEU A 158 -15.20 -8.61 -4.74
N TYR A 159 -16.28 -9.21 -5.26
CA TYR A 159 -17.54 -8.50 -5.43
C TYR A 159 -18.14 -8.14 -4.07
N GLU A 160 -18.09 -9.05 -3.11
CA GLU A 160 -18.58 -8.81 -1.75
C GLU A 160 -17.81 -7.66 -1.08
N PHE A 161 -16.48 -7.69 -1.10
CA PHE A 161 -15.66 -6.64 -0.50
C PHE A 161 -15.93 -5.27 -1.13
N ARG A 162 -16.17 -5.22 -2.45
CA ARG A 162 -16.57 -4.00 -3.14
C ARG A 162 -17.95 -3.51 -2.69
N GLU A 163 -18.95 -4.40 -2.56
CA GLU A 163 -20.28 -4.05 -2.06
C GLU A 163 -20.25 -3.55 -0.59
N MET A 164 -19.27 -3.98 0.19
CA MET A 164 -19.00 -3.45 1.53
C MET A 164 -18.36 -2.05 1.53
N GLY A 165 -18.08 -1.49 0.35
CA GLY A 165 -17.52 -0.14 0.17
C GLY A 165 -16.00 -0.09 0.06
N ALA A 166 -15.33 -1.21 -0.08
CA ALA A 166 -13.89 -1.21 -0.36
C ALA A 166 -13.60 -0.86 -1.82
N VAL A 167 -12.52 -0.13 -2.04
CA VAL A 167 -11.86 -0.03 -3.35
C VAL A 167 -10.83 -1.17 -3.42
N LEU A 168 -10.76 -1.85 -4.56
CA LEU A 168 -9.80 -2.94 -4.76
C LEU A 168 -8.63 -2.42 -5.59
N GLN A 169 -7.41 -2.58 -5.10
CA GLN A 169 -6.18 -2.23 -5.81
C GLN A 169 -5.43 -3.50 -6.15
N MET A 170 -5.24 -3.78 -7.42
CA MET A 170 -4.51 -4.93 -7.91
C MET A 170 -3.06 -4.56 -8.25
N ASN A 171 -2.13 -5.46 -7.96
CA ASN A 171 -0.74 -5.28 -8.35
C ASN A 171 -0.52 -5.64 -9.83
N LYS A 172 0.11 -4.74 -10.56
CA LYS A 172 0.51 -5.00 -11.96
C LYS A 172 1.34 -6.29 -12.10
N GLY A 173 2.18 -6.59 -11.11
CA GLY A 173 2.99 -7.81 -11.10
C GLY A 173 2.16 -9.10 -11.09
N SER A 174 0.97 -9.09 -10.50
CA SER A 174 0.07 -10.25 -10.47
C SER A 174 -0.40 -10.60 -11.88
N VAL A 175 -0.79 -9.61 -12.68
CA VAL A 175 -1.22 -9.80 -14.08
C VAL A 175 -0.14 -10.43 -14.96
N PHE A 176 1.13 -10.29 -14.58
CA PHE A 176 2.28 -10.87 -15.29
C PHE A 176 2.86 -12.11 -14.58
N GLY A 177 2.08 -12.74 -13.70
CA GLY A 177 2.45 -13.98 -13.01
C GLY A 177 3.61 -13.88 -12.01
N ARG A 178 4.03 -12.64 -11.62
CA ARG A 178 5.16 -12.45 -10.68
C ARG A 178 4.88 -13.02 -9.29
N PHE A 179 3.63 -13.11 -8.90
CA PHE A 179 3.19 -13.57 -7.58
C PHE A 179 2.52 -14.94 -7.63
N GLY A 180 2.79 -15.71 -8.68
CA GLY A 180 2.28 -17.06 -8.87
C GLY A 180 1.03 -17.12 -9.77
N LYS A 181 0.74 -18.33 -10.23
CA LYS A 181 -0.38 -18.56 -11.18
C LYS A 181 -1.75 -18.33 -10.57
N GLU A 182 -1.88 -18.52 -9.27
CA GLU A 182 -3.17 -18.33 -8.59
C GLU A 182 -3.52 -16.83 -8.55
N ALA A 183 -2.55 -15.97 -8.19
CA ALA A 183 -2.74 -14.52 -8.22
C ALA A 183 -2.94 -13.95 -9.65
N GLU A 184 -2.37 -14.60 -10.68
CA GLU A 184 -2.56 -14.22 -12.08
C GLU A 184 -3.98 -14.53 -12.59
N ARG A 185 -4.61 -15.60 -12.06
CA ARG A 185 -5.94 -16.08 -12.48
C ARG A 185 -7.09 -15.41 -11.75
N THR A 186 -6.82 -14.90 -10.54
CA THR A 186 -7.81 -14.20 -9.73
C THR A 186 -8.08 -12.80 -10.29
#